data_47d2ba59dff81273f983e476a0951d4c
#
_entry.id   47d2ba59dff81273f983e476a0951d4c
#
_cell.length_a   1.000
_cell.length_b   1.000
_cell.length_c   1.000
_cell.angle_alpha   90.00
_cell.angle_beta   90.00
_cell.angle_gamma   90.00
#
_symmetry.space_group_name_H-M   'P 1'
#
loop_
_entity.id
_entity.type
_entity.pdbx_description
1 polymer ?
#
loop_
_entity_poly.entity_id
_entity_poly.type
_entity_poly.pdbx_seq_one_letter_code
_entity_poly.pdbx_strand_id
1 'polypeptide(L)'
;MSYAIKKSGIYGNYDLTDDFNLIIYAESLPQFHDEIQDLDDFKSRQAQYFTPSNLKEGLRRSRDNIADVQGILFDLDQVQDRDELKNNFYTLMTKTKLEMYMWLTPSAIASGGHENGHRLFIPLDTPIDPRLLPNAVDELTIAFAKAGFNLLNYGVDLAASKTVSRLMGLPLQKSGTIVPWDVEERFRYKVKAELKESGFVPIMAGDSFSGLDSPTVEN
;
A
#
# COMPACT_ATOMS: atom_id res chain seq x y z
N MET A 1 -3.33 -7.55 15.56
CA MET A 1 -2.30 -7.40 14.51
C MET A 1 -1.34 -6.33 14.96
N SER A 2 -0.05 -6.50 14.72
CA SER A 2 0.94 -5.50 15.13
C SER A 2 1.72 -5.03 13.92
N TYR A 3 1.89 -3.73 13.78
CA TYR A 3 2.68 -3.13 12.71
C TYR A 3 4.03 -2.69 13.25
N ALA A 4 5.10 -2.96 12.51
CA ALA A 4 6.42 -2.47 12.88
C ALA A 4 6.56 -1.02 12.42
N ILE A 5 6.86 -0.12 13.38
CA ILE A 5 7.04 1.30 13.15
C ILE A 5 8.46 1.70 13.48
N LYS A 6 9.01 2.56 12.65
CA LYS A 6 10.25 3.26 12.90
C LYS A 6 9.98 4.74 13.11
N LYS A 7 10.37 5.28 14.27
CA LYS A 7 10.02 6.64 14.69
C LYS A 7 10.77 7.76 13.95
N SER A 8 11.95 7.50 13.40
CA SER A 8 12.71 8.52 12.67
C SER A 8 13.68 7.93 11.66
N GLY A 9 13.66 8.43 10.43
CA GLY A 9 14.55 8.04 9.36
C GLY A 9 14.49 6.53 9.00
N ILE A 10 15.35 6.09 8.09
CA ILE A 10 15.40 4.68 7.62
C ILE A 10 16.31 3.77 8.47
N TYR A 11 17.05 4.33 9.43
CA TYR A 11 17.98 3.62 10.29
C TYR A 11 17.52 3.63 11.75
N GLY A 12 17.51 2.48 12.42
CA GLY A 12 17.15 2.34 13.83
C GLY A 12 16.20 1.20 14.13
N ASN A 13 15.78 1.09 15.37
CA ASN A 13 14.88 0.03 15.84
C ASN A 13 13.42 0.33 15.48
N TYR A 14 12.62 -0.72 15.43
CA TYR A 14 11.19 -0.66 15.18
C TYR A 14 10.45 -0.86 16.50
N ASP A 15 9.43 -0.02 16.71
CA ASP A 15 8.41 -0.27 17.73
C ASP A 15 7.24 -1.02 17.08
N LEU A 16 6.50 -1.79 17.87
CA LEU A 16 5.29 -2.46 17.41
C LEU A 16 4.06 -1.67 17.84
N THR A 17 3.08 -1.59 16.96
CA THR A 17 1.74 -1.11 17.28
C THR A 17 0.71 -2.02 16.64
N ASP A 18 -0.41 -2.22 17.29
CA ASP A 18 -1.51 -3.05 16.82
C ASP A 18 -2.69 -2.25 16.26
N ASP A 19 -2.63 -0.94 16.32
CA ASP A 19 -3.67 -0.05 15.81
C ASP A 19 -3.10 0.96 14.80
N PHE A 20 -3.41 0.73 13.52
CA PHE A 20 -2.99 1.64 12.46
C PHE A 20 -3.68 3.01 12.57
N ASN A 21 -4.89 3.08 13.10
CA ASN A 21 -5.56 4.36 13.33
C ASN A 21 -4.80 5.23 14.35
N LEU A 22 -4.23 4.63 15.40
CA LEU A 22 -3.40 5.36 16.36
C LEU A 22 -2.16 5.97 15.68
N ILE A 23 -1.61 5.31 14.65
CA ILE A 23 -0.48 5.85 13.90
C ILE A 23 -0.90 7.07 13.08
N ILE A 24 -2.06 7.00 12.42
CA ILE A 24 -2.55 8.06 11.53
C ILE A 24 -3.02 9.28 12.33
N TYR A 25 -3.58 9.06 13.52
CA TYR A 25 -4.14 10.11 14.37
C TYR A 25 -3.25 10.51 15.54
N ALA A 26 -2.10 9.86 15.72
CA ALA A 26 -1.21 10.19 16.82
C ALA A 26 -0.70 11.62 16.69
N GLU A 27 -0.79 12.39 17.77
CA GLU A 27 -0.16 13.71 17.90
C GLU A 27 1.37 13.66 17.67
N SER A 28 1.94 12.47 17.77
CA SER A 28 3.36 12.19 17.55
C SER A 28 3.77 12.11 16.08
N LEU A 29 2.82 12.18 15.12
CA LEU A 29 3.19 12.30 13.71
C LEU A 29 4.00 13.58 13.52
N PRO A 30 5.13 13.53 12.77
CA PRO A 30 5.98 14.70 12.61
C PRO A 30 5.17 15.85 12.02
N GLN A 31 5.24 17.01 12.68
CA GLN A 31 4.68 18.22 12.12
C GLN A 31 5.45 18.54 10.84
N PHE A 32 4.70 18.76 9.79
CA PHE A 32 5.24 19.24 8.55
C PHE A 32 5.57 20.72 8.71
N HIS A 33 6.84 21.10 8.63
CA HIS A 33 7.22 22.48 8.44
C HIS A 33 6.86 22.89 7.01
N ASP A 34 6.45 24.12 6.79
CA ASP A 34 5.78 24.61 5.57
C ASP A 34 6.50 24.31 4.25
N GLU A 35 7.79 23.97 4.28
CA GLU A 35 8.55 23.46 3.13
C GLU A 35 9.57 22.42 3.56
N ILE A 36 9.52 21.24 2.96
CA ILE A 36 10.64 20.31 2.97
C ILE A 36 11.67 20.88 1.99
N GLN A 37 12.72 21.49 2.49
CA GLN A 37 13.76 22.10 1.65
C GLN A 37 14.69 21.05 1.05
N ASP A 38 15.00 20.01 1.80
CA ASP A 38 15.80 18.85 1.37
C ASP A 38 15.01 17.57 1.61
N LEU A 39 14.47 17.01 0.54
CA LEU A 39 13.63 15.81 0.59
C LEU A 39 14.45 14.56 1.01
N ASP A 40 15.70 14.47 0.61
CA ASP A 40 16.54 13.31 0.91
C ASP A 40 16.98 13.34 2.37
N ASP A 41 17.35 14.51 2.89
CA ASP A 41 17.62 14.67 4.32
C ASP A 41 16.37 14.38 5.15
N PHE A 42 15.21 14.91 4.76
CA PHE A 42 13.95 14.62 5.43
C PHE A 42 13.65 13.13 5.44
N LYS A 43 13.70 12.46 4.29
CA LYS A 43 13.45 11.02 4.18
C LYS A 43 14.40 10.17 5.01
N SER A 44 15.67 10.56 5.05
CA SER A 44 16.70 9.77 5.72
C SER A 44 16.73 9.94 7.24
N ARG A 45 16.38 11.12 7.77
CA ARG A 45 16.57 11.48 9.17
C ARG A 45 15.30 11.79 9.94
N GLN A 46 14.30 12.40 9.30
CA GLN A 46 13.13 12.95 9.97
C GLN A 46 11.86 12.14 9.70
N ALA A 47 11.66 11.65 8.49
CA ALA A 47 10.46 10.90 8.12
C ALA A 47 10.30 9.64 8.98
N GLN A 48 9.07 9.40 9.41
CA GLN A 48 8.69 8.16 10.07
C GLN A 48 8.23 7.13 9.03
N TYR A 49 8.55 5.87 9.31
CA TYR A 49 8.23 4.77 8.41
C TYR A 49 7.55 3.65 9.15
N PHE A 50 6.74 2.89 8.44
CA PHE A 50 6.23 1.62 8.91
C PHE A 50 6.43 0.52 7.86
N THR A 51 6.32 -0.72 8.29
CA THR A 51 6.19 -1.87 7.41
C THR A 51 4.93 -2.64 7.80
N PRO A 52 4.12 -3.07 6.83
CA PRO A 52 2.94 -3.87 7.10
C PRO A 52 3.27 -5.34 7.40
N SER A 53 4.53 -5.62 7.69
CA SER A 53 5.04 -6.97 7.93
C SER A 53 5.58 -7.09 9.34
N ASN A 54 5.23 -8.16 10.02
CA ASN A 54 5.85 -8.53 11.29
C ASN A 54 7.27 -9.03 11.05
N LEU A 55 8.16 -8.60 11.93
CA LEU A 55 9.54 -9.10 11.97
C LEU A 55 9.63 -10.28 12.93
N LYS A 56 10.48 -11.25 12.61
CA LYS A 56 10.89 -12.27 13.58
C LYS A 56 11.58 -11.59 14.74
N GLU A 57 11.28 -12.06 15.96
CA GLU A 57 11.75 -11.43 17.20
C GLU A 57 13.27 -11.21 17.22
N GLY A 58 13.69 -10.01 17.63
CA GLY A 58 15.09 -9.63 17.76
C GLY A 58 15.87 -9.47 16.46
N LEU A 59 15.24 -9.62 15.30
CA LEU A 59 15.92 -9.56 14.02
C LEU A 59 15.72 -8.22 13.29
N ARG A 60 16.73 -7.84 12.51
CA ARG A 60 16.66 -6.65 11.66
C ARG A 60 15.74 -6.87 10.48
N ARG A 61 15.13 -5.78 9.97
CA ARG A 61 14.31 -5.83 8.77
C ARG A 61 15.12 -6.28 7.55
N SER A 62 14.82 -7.47 7.08
CA SER A 62 15.25 -8.03 5.80
C SER A 62 14.17 -8.98 5.30
N ARG A 63 14.23 -9.36 4.03
CA ARG A 63 13.26 -10.28 3.43
C ARG A 63 13.12 -11.58 4.23
N ASP A 64 14.24 -12.15 4.65
CA ASP A 64 14.28 -13.46 5.32
C ASP A 64 13.82 -13.40 6.78
N ASN A 65 13.75 -12.20 7.35
CA ASN A 65 13.36 -11.95 8.73
C ASN A 65 11.90 -11.52 8.89
N ILE A 66 11.13 -11.51 7.80
CA ILE A 66 9.69 -11.29 7.88
C ILE A 66 9.02 -12.57 8.38
N ALA A 67 8.18 -12.45 9.40
CA ALA A 67 7.39 -13.54 9.94
C ALA A 67 6.08 -13.71 9.17
N ASP A 68 5.35 -12.63 8.99
CA ASP A 68 4.09 -12.56 8.26
C ASP A 68 3.84 -11.16 7.67
N VAL A 69 2.85 -11.04 6.80
CA VAL A 69 2.41 -9.78 6.19
C VAL A 69 0.96 -9.50 6.63
N GLN A 70 0.71 -8.28 7.10
CA GLN A 70 -0.57 -7.87 7.68
C GLN A 70 -1.30 -6.81 6.85
N GLY A 71 -0.70 -6.34 5.77
CA GLY A 71 -1.30 -5.34 4.89
C GLY A 71 -0.58 -5.23 3.56
N ILE A 72 -1.26 -4.63 2.59
CA ILE A 72 -0.75 -4.39 1.25
C ILE A 72 -0.57 -2.89 1.07
N LEU A 73 0.56 -2.50 0.50
CA LEU A 73 0.94 -1.12 0.23
C LEU A 73 1.07 -0.88 -1.28
N PHE A 74 0.43 0.18 -1.76
CA PHE A 74 0.62 0.69 -3.11
C PHE A 74 1.19 2.11 -3.06
N ASP A 75 2.13 2.39 -3.95
CA ASP A 75 2.69 3.72 -4.20
C ASP A 75 2.18 4.20 -5.56
N LEU A 76 1.49 5.33 -5.58
CA LEU A 76 0.84 5.90 -6.76
C LEU A 76 1.61 7.16 -7.15
N ASP A 77 2.54 7.03 -8.11
CA ASP A 77 3.51 8.09 -8.43
C ASP A 77 3.11 8.99 -9.61
N GLN A 78 2.04 8.65 -10.36
CA GLN A 78 1.63 9.36 -11.56
C GLN A 78 0.17 9.85 -11.48
N VAL A 79 -0.22 10.39 -10.35
CA VAL A 79 -1.55 10.96 -10.16
C VAL A 79 -1.64 12.31 -10.86
N GLN A 80 -2.45 12.41 -11.91
CA GLN A 80 -2.64 13.63 -12.69
C GLN A 80 -3.59 14.61 -12.01
N ASP A 81 -4.66 14.10 -11.44
CA ASP A 81 -5.71 14.87 -10.78
C ASP A 81 -6.03 14.26 -9.40
N ARG A 82 -5.80 15.04 -8.35
CA ARG A 82 -6.06 14.63 -6.96
C ARG A 82 -7.54 14.47 -6.65
N ASP A 83 -8.37 15.32 -7.21
CA ASP A 83 -9.80 15.31 -6.93
C ASP A 83 -10.46 14.14 -7.65
N GLU A 84 -10.03 13.84 -8.88
CA GLU A 84 -10.43 12.63 -9.58
C GLU A 84 -10.02 11.37 -8.79
N LEU A 85 -8.75 11.28 -8.35
CA LEU A 85 -8.29 10.16 -7.53
C LEU A 85 -9.14 9.99 -6.28
N LYS A 86 -9.40 11.08 -5.55
CA LYS A 86 -10.24 11.07 -4.34
C LYS A 86 -11.64 10.53 -4.62
N ASN A 87 -12.30 11.05 -5.64
CA ASN A 87 -13.67 10.64 -6.01
C ASN A 87 -13.72 9.17 -6.40
N ASN A 88 -12.73 8.71 -7.18
CA ASN A 88 -12.61 7.31 -7.57
C ASN A 88 -12.31 6.41 -6.37
N PHE A 89 -11.49 6.87 -5.42
CA PHE A 89 -11.19 6.16 -4.19
C PHE A 89 -12.42 6.04 -3.27
N TYR A 90 -13.18 7.11 -3.07
CA TYR A 90 -14.46 7.05 -2.33
C TYR A 90 -15.45 6.10 -2.97
N THR A 91 -15.53 6.14 -4.30
CA THR A 91 -16.39 5.20 -5.05
C THR A 91 -15.96 3.75 -4.83
N LEU A 92 -14.64 3.49 -4.87
CA LEU A 92 -14.09 2.16 -4.58
C LEU A 92 -14.44 1.70 -3.17
N MET A 93 -14.20 2.55 -2.15
CA MET A 93 -14.53 2.23 -0.76
C MET A 93 -16.00 1.91 -0.57
N THR A 94 -16.89 2.72 -1.15
CA THR A 94 -18.35 2.51 -1.07
C THR A 94 -18.75 1.18 -1.71
N LYS A 95 -18.18 0.85 -2.86
CA LYS A 95 -18.51 -0.40 -3.59
C LYS A 95 -17.96 -1.65 -2.89
N THR A 96 -16.74 -1.56 -2.35
CA THR A 96 -16.04 -2.72 -1.78
C THR A 96 -16.26 -2.88 -0.29
N LYS A 97 -16.58 -1.79 0.41
CA LYS A 97 -16.62 -1.69 1.88
C LYS A 97 -15.31 -2.12 2.55
N LEU A 98 -14.21 -2.08 1.82
CA LEU A 98 -12.89 -2.42 2.38
C LEU A 98 -12.36 -1.30 3.27
N GLU A 99 -11.71 -1.69 4.36
CA GLU A 99 -10.89 -0.78 5.17
C GLU A 99 -9.64 -0.42 4.36
N MET A 100 -9.50 0.86 4.00
CA MET A 100 -8.39 1.37 3.21
C MET A 100 -8.00 2.77 3.69
N TYR A 101 -6.70 3.09 3.55
CA TYR A 101 -6.14 4.38 3.95
C TYR A 101 -5.30 4.94 2.83
N MET A 102 -5.53 6.21 2.47
CA MET A 102 -4.76 6.88 1.43
C MET A 102 -4.23 8.23 1.93
N TRP A 103 -2.98 8.56 1.60
CA TRP A 103 -2.36 9.84 1.97
C TRP A 103 -1.33 10.29 0.95
N LEU A 104 -1.02 11.60 0.95
CA LEU A 104 0.02 12.19 0.12
C LEU A 104 1.41 11.73 0.58
N THR A 105 2.29 11.51 -0.38
CA THR A 105 3.71 11.25 -0.11
C THR A 105 4.43 12.52 0.32
N PRO A 106 5.56 12.45 1.07
CA PRO A 106 6.40 13.61 1.32
C PRO A 106 6.87 14.30 0.03
N SER A 107 7.11 13.52 -1.03
CA SER A 107 7.52 14.06 -2.35
C SER A 107 6.43 14.90 -3.02
N ALA A 108 5.16 14.60 -2.75
CA ALA A 108 4.03 15.38 -3.29
C ALA A 108 3.84 16.74 -2.58
N ILE A 109 4.48 16.89 -1.43
CA ILE A 109 4.36 18.09 -0.59
C ILE A 109 5.62 18.95 -0.71
N ALA A 110 6.77 18.31 -1.00
CA ALA A 110 8.04 18.99 -1.14
C ALA A 110 8.12 19.77 -2.46
N SER A 111 8.77 20.93 -2.40
CA SER A 111 9.07 21.73 -3.60
C SER A 111 9.92 20.93 -4.58
N GLY A 112 9.47 20.78 -5.82
CA GLY A 112 10.17 20.06 -6.89
C GLY A 112 10.07 18.52 -6.82
N GLY A 113 9.18 17.99 -5.98
CA GLY A 113 8.87 16.55 -5.93
C GLY A 113 7.81 16.10 -6.95
N HIS A 114 7.39 14.85 -6.87
CA HIS A 114 6.27 14.30 -7.65
C HIS A 114 4.96 14.91 -7.13
N GLU A 115 4.41 15.89 -7.84
CA GLU A 115 3.32 16.77 -7.36
C GLU A 115 2.14 15.95 -6.94
N ASN A 116 1.70 14.94 -7.07
CA ASN A 116 0.47 14.29 -6.64
C ASN A 116 0.67 12.84 -6.16
N GLY A 117 1.89 12.46 -5.76
CA GLY A 117 2.14 11.10 -5.28
C GLY A 117 1.29 10.74 -4.06
N HIS A 118 0.67 9.59 -4.09
CA HIS A 118 -0.15 9.07 -3.00
C HIS A 118 0.31 7.67 -2.59
N ARG A 119 0.00 7.32 -1.35
CA ARG A 119 0.14 5.97 -0.82
C ARG A 119 -1.22 5.43 -0.44
N LEU A 120 -1.41 4.15 -0.72
CA LEU A 120 -2.62 3.42 -0.38
C LEU A 120 -2.24 2.20 0.45
N PHE A 121 -2.85 2.07 1.63
CA PHE A 121 -2.67 0.94 2.52
C PHE A 121 -3.98 0.19 2.72
N ILE A 122 -3.93 -1.11 2.60
CA ILE A 122 -5.06 -2.01 2.80
C ILE A 122 -4.68 -3.04 3.87
N PRO A 123 -5.25 -2.96 5.09
CA PRO A 123 -5.04 -3.97 6.12
C PRO A 123 -5.69 -5.29 5.72
N LEU A 124 -5.02 -6.39 6.04
CA LEU A 124 -5.55 -7.73 5.83
C LEU A 124 -6.38 -8.18 7.03
N ASP A 125 -7.37 -9.03 6.78
CA ASP A 125 -8.21 -9.65 7.81
C ASP A 125 -7.39 -10.58 8.72
N THR A 126 -6.53 -11.38 8.11
CA THR A 126 -5.59 -12.26 8.78
C THR A 126 -4.19 -12.11 8.19
N PRO A 127 -3.13 -12.18 9.03
CA PRO A 127 -1.76 -12.21 8.51
C PRO A 127 -1.54 -13.35 7.52
N ILE A 128 -0.76 -13.10 6.50
CA ILE A 128 -0.44 -14.09 5.47
C ILE A 128 1.04 -14.46 5.46
N ASP A 129 1.35 -15.65 4.98
CA ASP A 129 2.74 -16.04 4.68
C ASP A 129 3.35 -15.05 3.68
N PRO A 130 4.59 -14.55 3.91
CA PRO A 130 5.26 -13.61 3.02
C PRO A 130 5.31 -14.04 1.55
N ARG A 131 5.32 -15.35 1.29
CA ARG A 131 5.31 -15.92 -0.08
C ARG A 131 4.00 -15.69 -0.83
N LEU A 132 2.92 -15.43 -0.13
CA LEU A 132 1.60 -15.12 -0.72
C LEU A 132 1.45 -13.64 -1.12
N LEU A 133 2.32 -12.75 -0.65
CA LEU A 133 2.16 -11.31 -0.93
C LEU A 133 2.06 -10.99 -2.43
N PRO A 134 2.89 -11.55 -3.32
CA PRO A 134 2.75 -11.26 -4.75
C PRO A 134 1.37 -11.60 -5.30
N ASN A 135 0.82 -12.77 -4.93
CA ASN A 135 -0.51 -13.21 -5.36
C ASN A 135 -1.62 -12.31 -4.77
N ALA A 136 -1.51 -11.94 -3.49
CA ALA A 136 -2.45 -11.06 -2.84
C ALA A 136 -2.48 -9.65 -3.48
N VAL A 137 -1.32 -9.12 -3.88
CA VAL A 137 -1.21 -7.87 -4.64
C VAL A 137 -1.92 -7.99 -6.00
N ASP A 138 -1.71 -9.06 -6.73
CA ASP A 138 -2.34 -9.29 -8.04
C ASP A 138 -3.86 -9.46 -7.90
N GLU A 139 -4.33 -10.26 -6.93
CA GLU A 139 -5.76 -10.41 -6.64
C GLU A 139 -6.43 -9.07 -6.37
N LEU A 140 -5.81 -8.26 -5.50
CA LEU A 140 -6.37 -6.97 -5.10
C LEU A 140 -6.37 -5.96 -6.26
N THR A 141 -5.30 -5.94 -7.06
CA THR A 141 -5.20 -5.11 -8.27
C THR A 141 -6.32 -5.43 -9.26
N ILE A 142 -6.57 -6.72 -9.50
CA ILE A 142 -7.66 -7.17 -10.36
C ILE A 142 -9.04 -6.81 -9.76
N ALA A 143 -9.22 -7.01 -8.46
CA ALA A 143 -10.48 -6.67 -7.79
C ALA A 143 -10.79 -5.18 -7.88
N PHE A 144 -9.80 -4.32 -7.70
CA PHE A 144 -9.95 -2.87 -7.82
C PHE A 144 -10.28 -2.45 -9.26
N ALA A 145 -9.59 -3.01 -10.25
CA ALA A 145 -9.89 -2.74 -11.65
C ALA A 145 -11.34 -3.12 -12.00
N LYS A 146 -11.83 -4.28 -11.54
CA LYS A 146 -13.23 -4.72 -11.70
C LYS A 146 -14.23 -3.80 -11.00
N ALA A 147 -13.83 -3.18 -9.89
CA ALA A 147 -14.66 -2.18 -9.19
C ALA A 147 -14.63 -0.79 -9.86
N GLY A 148 -13.82 -0.60 -10.90
CA GLY A 148 -13.66 0.64 -11.64
C GLY A 148 -12.48 1.52 -11.18
N PHE A 149 -11.60 1.00 -10.32
CA PHE A 149 -10.42 1.69 -9.83
C PHE A 149 -9.14 0.99 -10.34
N ASN A 150 -8.68 1.40 -11.52
CA ASN A 150 -7.48 0.81 -12.11
C ASN A 150 -6.21 1.49 -11.57
N LEU A 151 -5.48 0.81 -10.68
CA LEU A 151 -4.23 1.30 -10.09
C LEU A 151 -3.17 1.68 -11.13
N LEU A 152 -3.15 1.02 -12.30
CA LEU A 152 -2.19 1.33 -13.36
C LEU A 152 -2.37 2.75 -13.92
N ASN A 153 -3.57 3.30 -13.88
CA ASN A 153 -3.84 4.68 -14.33
C ASN A 153 -3.17 5.73 -13.43
N TYR A 154 -2.77 5.34 -12.23
CA TYR A 154 -2.12 6.20 -11.25
C TYR A 154 -0.62 5.91 -11.07
N GLY A 155 -0.03 5.12 -11.98
CA GLY A 155 1.40 4.82 -11.97
C GLY A 155 1.85 3.98 -10.78
N VAL A 156 1.07 2.96 -10.42
CA VAL A 156 1.41 2.06 -9.30
C VAL A 156 2.70 1.28 -9.58
N ASP A 157 3.60 1.24 -8.58
CA ASP A 157 4.76 0.34 -8.59
C ASP A 157 4.38 -1.02 -7.98
N LEU A 158 3.90 -1.91 -8.87
CA LEU A 158 3.52 -3.27 -8.45
C LEU A 158 4.71 -4.12 -7.97
N ALA A 159 5.92 -3.90 -8.51
CA ALA A 159 7.11 -4.64 -8.10
C ALA A 159 7.46 -4.30 -6.64
N ALA A 160 7.41 -3.03 -6.32
CA ALA A 160 7.61 -2.57 -4.96
C ALA A 160 6.49 -3.05 -4.02
N SER A 161 5.23 -3.07 -4.46
CA SER A 161 4.09 -3.55 -3.67
C SER A 161 4.21 -5.05 -3.32
N LYS A 162 4.91 -5.83 -4.14
CA LYS A 162 5.21 -7.26 -3.90
C LYS A 162 6.43 -7.51 -3.00
N THR A 163 7.07 -6.44 -2.49
CA THR A 163 8.28 -6.54 -1.67
C THR A 163 7.92 -6.60 -0.18
N VAL A 164 8.05 -7.78 0.43
CA VAL A 164 7.64 -8.05 1.82
C VAL A 164 8.34 -7.19 2.88
N SER A 165 9.54 -6.72 2.60
CA SER A 165 10.33 -5.89 3.52
C SER A 165 10.23 -4.39 3.21
N ARG A 166 9.26 -3.96 2.39
CA ARG A 166 9.12 -2.56 2.01
C ARG A 166 8.84 -1.68 3.22
N LEU A 167 9.51 -0.55 3.25
CA LEU A 167 9.19 0.56 4.14
C LEU A 167 8.31 1.56 3.42
N MET A 168 7.30 2.04 4.13
CA MET A 168 6.44 3.11 3.66
C MET A 168 6.48 4.26 4.66
N GLY A 169 6.70 5.47 4.19
CA GLY A 169 6.63 6.65 5.05
C GLY A 169 5.21 6.87 5.55
N LEU A 170 5.09 7.16 6.84
CA LEU A 170 3.82 7.49 7.48
C LEU A 170 3.25 8.81 6.93
N PRO A 171 1.94 9.02 7.06
CA PRO A 171 1.32 10.30 6.77
C PRO A 171 1.97 11.43 7.57
N LEU A 172 2.10 12.60 6.97
CA LEU A 172 2.43 13.83 7.67
C LEU A 172 1.13 14.53 8.07
N GLN A 173 1.14 15.33 9.14
CA GLN A 173 -0.08 15.99 9.64
C GLN A 173 -0.86 16.76 8.57
N LYS A 174 -0.16 17.42 7.64
CA LYS A 174 -0.77 18.18 6.54
C LYS A 174 -1.09 17.35 5.30
N SER A 175 -0.77 16.05 5.28
CA SER A 175 -0.88 15.24 4.07
C SER A 175 -2.31 14.85 3.68
N GLY A 176 -3.30 15.24 4.47
CA GLY A 176 -4.70 14.98 4.15
C GLY A 176 -4.97 13.47 4.03
N THR A 177 -4.72 12.73 5.09
CA THR A 177 -5.05 11.30 5.12
C THR A 177 -6.54 11.11 4.89
N ILE A 178 -6.88 10.33 3.87
CA ILE A 178 -8.26 9.96 3.59
C ILE A 178 -8.56 8.68 4.37
N VAL A 179 -9.46 8.81 5.33
CA VAL A 179 -10.01 7.68 6.07
C VAL A 179 -11.48 7.58 5.70
N PRO A 180 -12.00 6.39 5.46
CA PRO A 180 -13.41 6.22 5.11
C PRO A 180 -14.31 6.44 6.33
N TRP A 181 -14.64 7.70 6.62
CA TRP A 181 -15.47 8.05 7.78
C TRP A 181 -16.93 7.62 7.64
N ASP A 182 -17.44 7.56 6.41
CA ASP A 182 -18.87 7.44 6.11
C ASP A 182 -19.32 6.00 5.78
N VAL A 183 -18.44 5.02 5.93
CA VAL A 183 -18.81 3.61 5.69
C VAL A 183 -19.10 2.93 7.02
N GLU A 184 -20.36 2.68 7.30
CA GLU A 184 -20.83 2.09 8.58
C GLU A 184 -20.24 0.72 8.86
N GLU A 185 -20.06 -0.10 7.82
CA GLU A 185 -19.44 -1.42 7.91
C GLU A 185 -18.20 -1.48 7.04
N ARG A 186 -17.06 -1.83 7.64
CA ARG A 186 -15.78 -2.01 6.95
C ARG A 186 -15.25 -3.41 7.17
N PHE A 187 -14.73 -3.99 6.10
CA PHE A 187 -14.13 -5.29 6.14
C PHE A 187 -12.64 -5.19 5.79
N ARG A 188 -11.81 -5.90 6.53
CA ARG A 188 -10.42 -6.11 6.12
C ARG A 188 -10.36 -7.08 4.96
N TYR A 189 -9.37 -6.88 4.09
CA TYR A 189 -9.23 -7.72 2.91
C TYR A 189 -8.81 -9.13 3.28
N LYS A 190 -9.59 -10.13 2.85
CA LYS A 190 -9.27 -11.54 3.01
C LYS A 190 -8.62 -12.06 1.73
N VAL A 191 -7.35 -12.44 1.82
CA VAL A 191 -6.60 -13.03 0.71
C VAL A 191 -7.16 -14.42 0.40
N LYS A 192 -7.38 -14.70 -0.88
CA LYS A 192 -7.94 -15.97 -1.37
C LYS A 192 -6.85 -16.97 -1.78
N ALA A 193 -5.65 -16.46 -2.10
CA ALA A 193 -4.53 -17.30 -2.47
C ALA A 193 -4.10 -18.22 -1.33
N GLU A 194 -3.83 -19.46 -1.64
CA GLU A 194 -3.36 -20.48 -0.71
C GLU A 194 -2.00 -21.04 -1.16
N LEU A 195 -1.15 -21.37 -0.21
CA LEU A 195 0.07 -22.12 -0.50
C LEU A 195 -0.32 -23.57 -0.81
N LYS A 196 -0.03 -24.03 -2.02
CA LYS A 196 -0.16 -25.45 -2.32
C LYS A 196 0.94 -26.22 -1.58
N GLU A 197 0.59 -27.31 -0.93
CA GLU A 197 1.52 -28.15 -0.16
C GLU A 197 2.66 -28.74 -1.03
N SER A 198 2.48 -28.85 -2.33
CA SER A 198 3.51 -29.27 -3.28
C SER A 198 4.10 -28.05 -3.97
N GLY A 199 5.19 -27.54 -3.44
CA GLY A 199 6.13 -26.63 -4.10
C GLY A 199 5.52 -25.56 -5.00
N PHE A 200 5.88 -24.32 -4.74
CA PHE A 200 5.56 -23.18 -5.59
C PHE A 200 5.78 -23.51 -7.07
N VAL A 201 4.71 -23.65 -7.82
CA VAL A 201 4.77 -23.54 -9.29
C VAL A 201 4.48 -22.07 -9.60
N PRO A 202 5.50 -21.29 -9.99
CA PRO A 202 5.24 -19.94 -10.47
C PRO A 202 4.30 -20.08 -11.68
N ILE A 203 3.18 -19.38 -11.68
CA ILE A 203 2.43 -19.15 -12.92
C ILE A 203 3.40 -18.38 -13.80
N MET A 204 4.00 -19.09 -14.77
CA MET A 204 4.89 -18.49 -15.76
C MET A 204 4.04 -17.44 -16.47
N ALA A 205 4.53 -16.21 -16.53
CA ALA A 205 4.00 -15.16 -17.40
C ALA A 205 4.16 -15.64 -18.86
N GLY A 206 3.23 -16.44 -19.34
CA GLY A 206 3.34 -17.10 -20.63
C GLY A 206 2.06 -17.71 -21.17
N ASP A 207 1.00 -17.78 -20.38
CA ASP A 207 -0.29 -18.13 -20.95
C ASP A 207 -0.89 -16.88 -21.61
N SER A 208 -0.46 -16.71 -22.87
CA SER A 208 -1.09 -15.83 -23.85
C SER A 208 -2.62 -15.99 -23.78
N PHE A 209 -3.31 -14.87 -23.64
CA PHE A 209 -4.72 -14.74 -23.90
C PHE A 209 -5.01 -15.08 -25.38
N SER A 210 -5.05 -16.35 -25.72
CA SER A 210 -5.60 -16.86 -26.96
C SER A 210 -7.04 -17.28 -26.70
N GLY A 211 -7.97 -16.34 -26.85
CA GLY A 211 -9.41 -16.59 -26.60
C GLY A 211 -10.28 -15.37 -26.72
N LEU A 212 -9.96 -14.48 -27.66
CA LEU A 212 -10.94 -13.53 -28.19
C LEU A 212 -11.08 -13.83 -29.69
N ASP A 213 -12.03 -14.71 -29.99
CA ASP A 213 -12.52 -14.87 -31.35
C ASP A 213 -13.07 -13.53 -31.84
N SER A 214 -12.47 -13.01 -32.89
CA SER A 214 -12.94 -11.84 -33.62
C SER A 214 -14.31 -12.18 -34.23
N PRO A 215 -15.32 -11.29 -34.14
CA PRO A 215 -16.57 -11.52 -34.85
C PRO A 215 -16.30 -11.48 -36.37
N THR A 216 -16.57 -12.58 -37.03
CA THR A 216 -16.65 -12.67 -38.47
C THR A 216 -17.75 -11.73 -38.95
N VAL A 217 -17.36 -10.73 -39.71
CA VAL A 217 -18.29 -9.91 -40.51
C VAL A 217 -18.63 -10.74 -41.73
N GLU A 218 -19.86 -11.28 -41.78
CA GLU A 218 -20.41 -11.79 -43.02
C GLU A 218 -20.90 -10.60 -43.89
N ASN A 219 -20.44 -10.62 -45.17
CA ASN A 219 -20.92 -9.74 -46.23
C ASN A 219 -22.31 -10.11 -46.72
#